data_d0b950a4ba01ed3b9d383932f461bd09
#
_entry.id   d0b950a4ba01ed3b9d383932f461bd09
#
_cell.length_a   1.000
_cell.length_b   1.000
_cell.length_c   1.000
_cell.angle_alpha   90.00
_cell.angle_beta   90.00
_cell.angle_gamma   90.00
#
_symmetry.space_group_name_H-M   'P 1'
#
loop_
_entity.id
_entity.type
_entity.pdbx_description
1 polymer ?
#
loop_
_entity_poly.entity_id
_entity_poly.type
_entity_poly.pdbx_seq_one_letter_code
_entity_poly.pdbx_strand_id
1 'polypeptide(L)'
;MELDGKTIDVVWNGMTLTDEVLSAMECSNAYCNNAQVVVLPAAEAENYPDAASMAELSFAVESGSAGEDMAIENGFNYTPVIDQATAVLEVSSGTCQAAIIDSLMAAAMVGEGTNYADLTYTISLNSEEYGVGFRKGSDLAAALNEFFVTAWADGTMQELAETYGVTAALIAQE
;
A
#
# COMPACT_ATOMS: atom_id res chain seq x y z
N MET A 1 -5.13 -9.56 18.98
CA MET A 1 -5.56 -8.75 17.81
C MET A 1 -7.08 -8.61 17.83
N GLU A 2 -7.61 -7.54 17.23
CA GLU A 2 -9.06 -7.22 17.26
C GLU A 2 -9.93 -8.28 16.56
N LEU A 3 -9.43 -8.89 15.47
CA LEU A 3 -10.06 -10.04 14.80
C LEU A 3 -10.22 -11.25 15.75
N ASP A 4 -9.16 -11.63 16.47
CA ASP A 4 -9.21 -12.78 17.41
C ASP A 4 -10.11 -12.46 18.62
N GLY A 5 -10.07 -11.20 19.07
CA GLY A 5 -10.92 -10.68 20.13
C GLY A 5 -12.38 -10.51 19.75
N LYS A 6 -12.73 -10.72 18.47
CA LYS A 6 -14.09 -10.56 17.92
C LYS A 6 -14.67 -9.16 18.06
N THR A 7 -13.82 -8.14 18.12
CA THR A 7 -14.22 -6.73 18.09
C THR A 7 -14.45 -6.23 16.67
N ILE A 8 -13.80 -6.86 15.70
CA ILE A 8 -14.05 -6.69 14.27
C ILE A 8 -14.19 -8.06 13.58
N ASP A 9 -14.79 -8.12 12.42
CA ASP A 9 -15.01 -9.35 11.65
C ASP A 9 -14.14 -9.45 10.42
N VAL A 10 -13.61 -8.31 9.92
CA VAL A 10 -12.88 -8.20 8.68
C VAL A 10 -11.83 -7.10 8.77
N VAL A 11 -10.71 -7.29 8.07
CA VAL A 11 -9.70 -6.27 7.76
C VAL A 11 -9.71 -6.06 6.25
N TRP A 12 -10.12 -4.88 5.81
CA TRP A 12 -10.16 -4.50 4.40
C TRP A 12 -9.71 -3.05 4.23
N ASN A 13 -8.40 -2.84 4.18
CA ASN A 13 -7.78 -1.51 4.23
C ASN A 13 -6.52 -1.40 3.34
N GLY A 14 -6.44 -2.14 2.23
CA GLY A 14 -5.20 -2.26 1.46
C GLY A 14 -4.16 -3.14 2.16
N MET A 15 -4.61 -4.24 2.75
CA MET A 15 -3.75 -5.17 3.47
C MET A 15 -2.91 -6.00 2.51
N THR A 16 -1.58 -5.90 2.64
CA THR A 16 -0.63 -6.70 1.87
C THR A 16 -0.66 -8.17 2.31
N LEU A 17 -0.75 -9.09 1.35
CA LEU A 17 -0.73 -10.53 1.57
C LEU A 17 0.71 -11.03 1.77
N THR A 18 1.26 -10.82 2.98
CA THR A 18 2.56 -11.38 3.38
C THR A 18 2.40 -12.79 3.93
N ASP A 19 3.50 -13.56 4.00
CA ASP A 19 3.51 -14.88 4.64
C ASP A 19 3.03 -14.83 6.09
N GLU A 20 3.35 -13.76 6.83
CA GLU A 20 2.89 -13.53 8.19
C GLU A 20 1.37 -13.36 8.24
N VAL A 21 0.82 -12.50 7.39
CA VAL A 21 -0.62 -12.26 7.26
C VAL A 21 -1.35 -13.55 6.89
N LEU A 22 -0.88 -14.29 5.87
CA LEU A 22 -1.46 -15.55 5.42
C LEU A 22 -1.41 -16.64 6.49
N SER A 23 -0.41 -16.62 7.37
CA SER A 23 -0.34 -17.55 8.51
C SER A 23 -1.32 -17.20 9.63
N ALA A 24 -1.54 -15.90 9.88
CA ALA A 24 -2.34 -15.38 10.99
C ALA A 24 -3.83 -15.29 10.70
N MET A 25 -4.22 -15.08 9.45
CA MET A 25 -5.61 -14.83 9.03
C MET A 25 -6.07 -15.79 7.93
N GLU A 26 -7.39 -15.93 7.77
CA GLU A 26 -8.01 -16.49 6.58
C GLU A 26 -8.17 -15.36 5.58
N CYS A 27 -7.48 -15.43 4.45
CA CYS A 27 -7.45 -14.33 3.48
C CYS A 27 -8.25 -14.65 2.21
N SER A 28 -8.80 -13.61 1.60
CA SER A 28 -9.37 -13.70 0.26
C SER A 28 -8.28 -13.97 -0.79
N ASN A 29 -8.69 -14.23 -2.02
CA ASN A 29 -7.85 -14.07 -3.20
C ASN A 29 -7.32 -12.63 -3.24
N ALA A 30 -6.14 -12.45 -3.87
CA ALA A 30 -5.64 -11.14 -4.20
C ALA A 30 -6.61 -10.43 -5.18
N TYR A 31 -6.93 -9.17 -4.91
CA TYR A 31 -7.84 -8.40 -5.78
C TYR A 31 -7.16 -7.21 -6.46
N CYS A 32 -6.00 -6.76 -5.95
CA CYS A 32 -5.30 -5.59 -6.44
C CYS A 32 -3.79 -5.75 -6.28
N ASN A 33 -3.03 -5.38 -7.32
CA ASN A 33 -1.58 -5.21 -7.22
C ASN A 33 -1.23 -3.90 -6.54
N ASN A 34 -0.15 -3.88 -5.78
CA ASN A 34 0.42 -2.71 -5.17
C ASN A 34 1.97 -2.80 -5.18
N ALA A 35 2.61 -1.73 -4.75
CA ALA A 35 4.04 -1.67 -4.48
C ALA A 35 4.31 -0.63 -3.39
N GLN A 36 5.37 -0.80 -2.63
CA GLN A 36 5.91 0.26 -1.79
C GLN A 36 6.75 1.18 -2.66
N VAL A 37 6.41 2.46 -2.70
CA VAL A 37 7.11 3.45 -3.52
C VAL A 37 7.71 4.55 -2.66
N VAL A 38 8.80 5.15 -3.17
CA VAL A 38 9.45 6.28 -2.50
C VAL A 38 8.84 7.59 -3.00
N VAL A 39 8.29 8.37 -2.07
CA VAL A 39 7.83 9.75 -2.27
C VAL A 39 8.91 10.71 -1.81
N LEU A 40 9.21 11.71 -2.63
CA LEU A 40 10.21 12.75 -2.34
C LEU A 40 9.89 14.04 -3.10
N PRO A 41 10.54 15.19 -2.80
CA PRO A 41 10.36 16.41 -3.57
C PRO A 41 10.69 16.20 -5.05
N ALA A 42 9.82 16.63 -5.95
CA ALA A 42 9.98 16.45 -7.40
C ALA A 42 11.30 17.06 -7.93
N ALA A 43 11.74 18.15 -7.32
CA ALA A 43 13.02 18.81 -7.69
C ALA A 43 14.26 17.95 -7.37
N GLU A 44 14.15 16.99 -6.45
CA GLU A 44 15.24 16.13 -6.01
C GLU A 44 15.22 14.75 -6.69
N ALA A 45 14.15 14.39 -7.39
CA ALA A 45 13.92 13.04 -7.92
C ALA A 45 15.07 12.53 -8.82
N GLU A 46 15.64 13.39 -9.65
CA GLU A 46 16.73 13.02 -10.55
C GLU A 46 18.05 12.70 -9.82
N ASN A 47 18.21 13.15 -8.57
CA ASN A 47 19.39 12.88 -7.75
C ASN A 47 19.40 11.44 -7.18
N TYR A 48 18.24 10.78 -7.20
CA TYR A 48 18.01 9.48 -6.57
C TYR A 48 17.44 8.46 -7.57
N PRO A 49 18.27 7.95 -8.51
CA PRO A 49 17.82 7.07 -9.57
C PRO A 49 17.53 5.62 -9.12
N ASP A 50 18.00 5.23 -7.93
CA ASP A 50 17.84 3.88 -7.37
C ASP A 50 17.83 3.90 -5.83
N ALA A 51 17.45 2.79 -5.21
CA ALA A 51 17.37 2.65 -3.75
C ALA A 51 18.74 2.87 -3.07
N ALA A 52 19.84 2.46 -3.71
CA ALA A 52 21.17 2.61 -3.15
C ALA A 52 21.58 4.09 -3.01
N SER A 53 21.16 4.93 -3.94
CA SER A 53 21.41 6.39 -3.89
C SER A 53 20.67 7.09 -2.75
N MET A 54 19.64 6.45 -2.18
CA MET A 54 18.80 6.97 -1.10
C MET A 54 19.24 6.57 0.30
N ALA A 55 20.34 5.81 0.45
CA ALA A 55 20.76 5.21 1.73
C ALA A 55 20.95 6.21 2.88
N GLU A 56 21.33 7.44 2.57
CA GLU A 56 21.58 8.50 3.57
C GLU A 56 20.34 9.38 3.84
N LEU A 57 19.23 9.16 3.13
CA LEU A 57 18.01 9.94 3.33
C LEU A 57 17.32 9.54 4.65
N SER A 58 16.59 10.52 5.22
CA SER A 58 15.65 10.28 6.31
C SER A 58 14.26 10.00 5.74
N PHE A 59 13.68 8.86 6.11
CA PHE A 59 12.36 8.45 5.64
C PHE A 59 11.30 8.60 6.72
N ALA A 60 10.06 8.89 6.34
CA ALA A 60 8.86 8.68 7.15
C ALA A 60 8.13 7.43 6.64
N VAL A 61 7.70 6.55 7.54
CA VAL A 61 6.96 5.31 7.21
C VAL A 61 5.86 5.07 8.22
N GLU A 62 4.74 4.48 7.80
CA GLU A 62 3.69 4.07 8.73
C GLU A 62 4.18 2.88 9.57
N SER A 63 4.02 2.99 10.89
CA SER A 63 4.47 1.96 11.82
C SER A 63 3.71 0.64 11.65
N GLY A 64 4.43 -0.47 11.49
CA GLY A 64 3.87 -1.82 11.29
C GLY A 64 3.33 -2.06 9.88
N SER A 65 3.69 -1.22 8.90
CA SER A 65 3.31 -1.36 7.49
C SER A 65 4.37 -2.10 6.67
N ALA A 66 3.97 -2.53 5.45
CA ALA A 66 4.92 -3.04 4.46
C ALA A 66 6.00 -2.01 4.09
N GLY A 67 5.68 -0.70 4.17
CA GLY A 67 6.65 0.39 3.99
C GLY A 67 7.73 0.41 5.06
N GLU A 68 7.40 0.13 6.32
CA GLU A 68 8.39 -0.02 7.39
C GLU A 68 9.30 -1.23 7.15
N ASP A 69 8.73 -2.37 6.70
CA ASP A 69 9.51 -3.54 6.35
C ASP A 69 10.50 -3.24 5.22
N MET A 70 10.08 -2.51 4.18
CA MET A 70 10.97 -2.07 3.11
C MET A 70 12.07 -1.14 3.60
N ALA A 71 11.81 -0.24 4.55
CA ALA A 71 12.83 0.61 5.14
C ALA A 71 13.88 -0.22 5.89
N ILE A 72 13.44 -1.22 6.65
CA ILE A 72 14.32 -2.15 7.38
C ILE A 72 15.17 -2.98 6.42
N GLU A 73 14.56 -3.59 5.40
CA GLU A 73 15.24 -4.44 4.43
C GLU A 73 16.31 -3.69 3.63
N ASN A 74 16.05 -2.43 3.28
CA ASN A 74 17.01 -1.58 2.56
C ASN A 74 18.02 -0.88 3.50
N GLY A 75 17.87 -1.01 4.82
CA GLY A 75 18.76 -0.39 5.80
C GLY A 75 18.62 1.14 5.84
N PHE A 76 17.45 1.68 5.49
CA PHE A 76 17.20 3.12 5.49
C PHE A 76 17.07 3.68 6.91
N ASN A 77 17.45 4.94 7.09
CA ASN A 77 17.20 5.68 8.32
C ASN A 77 15.74 6.20 8.29
N TYR A 78 14.87 5.70 9.18
CA TYR A 78 13.46 6.05 9.15
C TYR A 78 12.90 6.48 10.50
N THR A 79 11.79 7.22 10.43
CA THR A 79 10.96 7.63 11.56
C THR A 79 9.56 7.03 11.36
N PRO A 80 9.09 6.16 12.29
CA PRO A 80 7.75 5.61 12.22
C PRO A 80 6.71 6.69 12.56
N VAL A 81 5.64 6.73 11.76
CA VAL A 81 4.48 7.62 11.93
C VAL A 81 3.18 6.83 12.04
N ILE A 82 2.07 7.52 12.27
CA ILE A 82 0.80 6.86 12.59
C ILE A 82 0.06 6.32 11.34
N ASP A 83 0.27 6.94 10.18
CA ASP A 83 -0.32 6.55 8.90
C ASP A 83 0.48 7.12 7.71
N GLN A 84 0.18 6.63 6.49
CA GLN A 84 0.86 7.05 5.26
C GLN A 84 0.61 8.52 4.91
N ALA A 85 -0.56 9.07 5.25
CA ALA A 85 -0.85 10.48 5.01
C ALA A 85 0.05 11.37 5.84
N THR A 86 0.32 11.00 7.09
CA THR A 86 1.30 11.66 7.96
C THR A 86 2.72 11.53 7.37
N ALA A 87 3.09 10.37 6.81
CA ALA A 87 4.39 10.20 6.17
C ALA A 87 4.60 11.20 5.00
N VAL A 88 3.58 11.37 4.14
CA VAL A 88 3.62 12.38 3.06
C VAL A 88 3.71 13.80 3.62
N LEU A 89 3.00 14.10 4.71
CA LEU A 89 3.04 15.41 5.36
C LEU A 89 4.45 15.73 5.91
N GLU A 90 5.16 14.73 6.49
CA GLU A 90 6.53 14.90 6.99
C GLU A 90 7.51 15.27 5.87
N VAL A 91 7.32 14.71 4.67
CA VAL A 91 8.11 15.10 3.48
C VAL A 91 7.74 16.51 3.02
N SER A 92 6.45 16.80 2.91
CA SER A 92 5.97 18.13 2.47
C SER A 92 6.42 19.27 3.39
N SER A 93 6.51 18.99 4.70
CA SER A 93 7.00 19.96 5.70
C SER A 93 8.53 20.08 5.76
N GLY A 94 9.26 19.16 5.11
CA GLY A 94 10.71 19.08 5.15
C GLY A 94 11.29 18.46 6.44
N THR A 95 10.45 17.81 7.26
CA THR A 95 10.90 17.09 8.46
C THR A 95 11.66 15.82 8.08
N CYS A 96 11.13 15.07 7.09
CA CYS A 96 11.82 13.95 6.45
C CYS A 96 12.12 14.28 4.98
N GLN A 97 13.15 13.66 4.42
CA GLN A 97 13.57 13.88 3.03
C GLN A 97 12.77 13.03 2.06
N ALA A 98 12.28 11.87 2.51
CA ALA A 98 11.46 10.94 1.72
C ALA A 98 10.42 10.22 2.59
N ALA A 99 9.48 9.55 1.95
CA ALA A 99 8.55 8.62 2.60
C ALA A 99 8.44 7.33 1.79
N ILE A 100 8.07 6.23 2.45
CA ILE A 100 7.70 4.99 1.76
C ILE A 100 6.23 4.76 2.05
N ILE A 101 5.42 4.67 0.98
CA ILE A 101 3.98 4.46 1.03
C ILE A 101 3.51 3.55 -0.10
N ASP A 102 2.27 3.13 -0.04
CA ASP A 102 1.60 2.37 -1.10
C ASP A 102 1.51 3.16 -2.41
N SER A 103 1.80 2.52 -3.53
CA SER A 103 1.75 3.14 -4.86
C SER A 103 0.36 3.68 -5.21
N LEU A 104 -0.71 3.00 -4.79
CA LEU A 104 -2.09 3.45 -4.99
C LEU A 104 -2.40 4.69 -4.14
N MET A 105 -1.89 4.74 -2.91
CA MET A 105 -1.99 5.91 -2.05
C MET A 105 -1.19 7.08 -2.63
N ALA A 106 0.04 6.84 -3.11
CA ALA A 106 0.87 7.85 -3.76
C ALA A 106 0.17 8.44 -4.98
N ALA A 107 -0.40 7.61 -5.85
CA ALA A 107 -1.13 8.05 -7.04
C ALA A 107 -2.35 8.95 -6.71
N ALA A 108 -2.99 8.73 -5.55
CA ALA A 108 -4.12 9.52 -5.11
C ALA A 108 -3.74 10.84 -4.44
N MET A 109 -2.56 10.92 -3.81
CA MET A 109 -2.18 12.05 -2.94
C MET A 109 -1.12 12.96 -3.53
N VAL A 110 -0.24 12.44 -4.39
CA VAL A 110 1.02 13.07 -4.78
C VAL A 110 1.03 13.41 -6.28
N GLY A 111 1.60 14.57 -6.61
CA GLY A 111 1.77 15.02 -8.01
C GLY A 111 0.80 16.11 -8.41
N GLU A 112 0.88 16.51 -9.68
CA GLU A 112 0.11 17.62 -10.24
C GLU A 112 -1.41 17.41 -10.06
N GLY A 113 -2.09 18.44 -9.58
CA GLY A 113 -3.54 18.41 -9.33
C GLY A 113 -3.93 17.88 -7.95
N THR A 114 -2.98 17.47 -7.13
CA THR A 114 -3.20 17.04 -5.75
C THR A 114 -2.79 18.10 -4.73
N ASN A 115 -2.99 17.82 -3.43
CA ASN A 115 -2.53 18.70 -2.35
C ASN A 115 -1.00 18.72 -2.20
N TYR A 116 -0.28 17.78 -2.79
CA TYR A 116 1.16 17.63 -2.74
C TYR A 116 1.79 17.68 -4.14
N ALA A 117 1.48 18.76 -4.88
CA ALA A 117 1.91 18.96 -6.26
C ALA A 117 3.45 19.07 -6.42
N ASP A 118 4.15 19.49 -5.38
CA ASP A 118 5.61 19.62 -5.36
C ASP A 118 6.34 18.31 -5.03
N LEU A 119 5.60 17.25 -4.68
CA LEU A 119 6.13 15.92 -4.46
C LEU A 119 5.92 15.03 -5.68
N THR A 120 6.72 13.99 -5.77
CA THR A 120 6.57 12.91 -6.75
C THR A 120 6.87 11.57 -6.11
N TYR A 121 6.47 10.48 -6.75
CA TYR A 121 6.92 9.15 -6.37
C TYR A 121 7.68 8.52 -7.53
N THR A 122 8.73 7.77 -7.21
CA THR A 122 9.72 7.32 -8.19
C THR A 122 9.88 5.80 -8.16
N ILE A 123 10.76 5.31 -7.30
CA ILE A 123 11.19 3.93 -7.26
C ILE A 123 10.17 3.05 -6.56
N SER A 124 9.82 1.91 -7.17
CA SER A 124 9.15 0.80 -6.47
C SER A 124 10.20 -0.06 -5.79
N LEU A 125 10.04 -0.26 -4.48
CA LEU A 125 10.95 -1.09 -3.67
C LEU A 125 10.59 -2.58 -3.73
N ASN A 126 9.31 -2.90 -4.00
CA ASN A 126 8.79 -4.26 -4.10
C ASN A 126 7.65 -4.35 -5.13
N SER A 127 7.04 -5.53 -5.20
CA SER A 127 5.74 -5.77 -5.81
C SER A 127 4.94 -6.64 -4.86
N GLU A 128 3.72 -6.27 -4.56
CA GLU A 128 2.85 -6.92 -3.59
C GLU A 128 1.40 -6.97 -4.05
N GLU A 129 0.58 -7.73 -3.34
CA GLU A 129 -0.83 -7.90 -3.64
C GLU A 129 -1.68 -7.62 -2.40
N TYR A 130 -2.84 -6.99 -2.60
CA TYR A 130 -3.82 -6.75 -1.55
C TYR A 130 -4.85 -7.86 -1.48
N GLY A 131 -5.19 -8.23 -0.25
CA GLY A 131 -6.30 -9.12 0.07
C GLY A 131 -7.13 -8.63 1.25
N VAL A 132 -8.16 -9.38 1.56
CA VAL A 132 -9.07 -9.13 2.69
C VAL A 132 -8.87 -10.20 3.74
N GLY A 133 -8.65 -9.78 4.99
CA GLY A 133 -8.36 -10.69 6.11
C GLY A 133 -9.58 -10.95 6.99
N PHE A 134 -9.79 -12.21 7.32
CA PHE A 134 -10.81 -12.71 8.26
C PHE A 134 -10.15 -13.52 9.37
N ARG A 135 -10.90 -13.84 10.44
CA ARG A 135 -10.43 -14.76 11.46
C ARG A 135 -10.03 -16.10 10.84
N LYS A 136 -8.96 -16.69 11.33
CA LYS A 136 -8.49 -18.00 10.87
C LYS A 136 -9.62 -19.04 10.95
N GLY A 137 -9.85 -19.78 9.86
CA GLY A 137 -10.93 -20.75 9.72
C GLY A 137 -12.32 -20.15 9.46
N SER A 138 -12.41 -18.84 9.12
CA SER A 138 -13.67 -18.22 8.71
C SER A 138 -14.06 -18.67 7.30
N ASP A 139 -15.35 -18.92 7.08
CA ASP A 139 -15.94 -19.20 5.76
C ASP A 139 -16.16 -17.92 4.91
N LEU A 140 -16.01 -16.74 5.52
CA LEU A 140 -16.21 -15.46 4.84
C LEU A 140 -15.18 -15.20 3.74
N ALA A 141 -13.95 -15.71 3.86
CA ALA A 141 -12.95 -15.58 2.80
C ALA A 141 -13.40 -16.29 1.51
N ALA A 142 -13.91 -17.52 1.65
CA ALA A 142 -14.46 -18.29 0.51
C ALA A 142 -15.69 -17.59 -0.10
N ALA A 143 -16.60 -17.10 0.74
CA ALA A 143 -17.80 -16.38 0.28
C ALA A 143 -17.44 -15.09 -0.46
N LEU A 144 -16.39 -14.35 0.01
CA LEU A 144 -15.90 -13.15 -0.66
C LEU A 144 -15.25 -13.50 -2.00
N ASN A 145 -14.50 -14.60 -2.09
CA ASN A 145 -13.91 -15.05 -3.36
C ASN A 145 -14.98 -15.37 -4.40
N GLU A 146 -16.07 -16.05 -4.01
CA GLU A 146 -17.22 -16.30 -4.90
C GLU A 146 -17.89 -14.98 -5.36
N PHE A 147 -17.97 -14.01 -4.47
CA PHE A 147 -18.44 -12.67 -4.81
C PHE A 147 -17.50 -11.97 -5.80
N PHE A 148 -16.19 -12.03 -5.59
CA PHE A 148 -15.21 -11.44 -6.50
C PHE A 148 -15.32 -12.03 -7.92
N VAL A 149 -15.44 -13.35 -8.04
CA VAL A 149 -15.65 -14.02 -9.34
C VAL A 149 -16.93 -13.51 -10.03
N THR A 150 -18.02 -13.36 -9.27
CA THR A 150 -19.28 -12.85 -9.80
C THR A 150 -19.16 -11.39 -10.25
N ALA A 151 -18.58 -10.54 -9.40
CA ALA A 151 -18.40 -9.11 -9.67
C ALA A 151 -17.36 -8.83 -10.78
N TRP A 152 -16.42 -9.76 -10.99
CA TRP A 152 -15.55 -9.75 -12.16
C TRP A 152 -16.30 -10.08 -13.44
N ALA A 153 -17.09 -11.16 -13.41
CA ALA A 153 -17.81 -11.64 -14.59
C ALA A 153 -18.88 -10.67 -15.08
N ASP A 154 -19.53 -9.91 -14.19
CA ASP A 154 -20.56 -8.93 -14.55
C ASP A 154 -20.00 -7.53 -14.84
N GLY A 155 -18.68 -7.30 -14.67
CA GLY A 155 -18.00 -6.05 -14.94
C GLY A 155 -18.00 -5.04 -13.79
N THR A 156 -18.61 -5.35 -12.65
CA THR A 156 -18.70 -4.44 -11.49
C THR A 156 -17.32 -4.02 -10.98
N MET A 157 -16.36 -4.95 -10.89
CA MET A 157 -15.01 -4.63 -10.42
C MET A 157 -14.29 -3.69 -11.38
N GLN A 158 -14.45 -3.88 -12.69
CA GLN A 158 -13.84 -3.05 -13.73
C GLN A 158 -14.42 -1.63 -13.71
N GLU A 159 -15.74 -1.49 -13.59
CA GLU A 159 -16.41 -0.19 -13.51
C GLU A 159 -15.97 0.62 -12.27
N LEU A 160 -15.85 -0.05 -11.13
CA LEU A 160 -15.32 0.56 -9.91
C LEU A 160 -13.87 0.98 -10.09
N ALA A 161 -13.02 0.11 -10.67
CA ALA A 161 -11.61 0.42 -10.90
C ALA A 161 -11.42 1.61 -11.86
N GLU A 162 -12.25 1.74 -12.89
CA GLU A 162 -12.27 2.92 -13.78
C GLU A 162 -12.68 4.18 -13.01
N THR A 163 -13.73 4.09 -12.20
CA THR A 163 -14.24 5.21 -11.40
C THR A 163 -13.18 5.79 -10.48
N TYR A 164 -12.36 4.93 -9.88
CA TYR A 164 -11.32 5.33 -8.93
C TYR A 164 -9.90 5.39 -9.53
N GLY A 165 -9.75 5.18 -10.85
CA GLY A 165 -8.47 5.31 -11.55
C GLY A 165 -7.45 4.21 -11.24
N VAL A 166 -7.90 3.04 -10.78
CA VAL A 166 -7.03 1.92 -10.34
C VAL A 166 -7.10 0.69 -11.26
N THR A 167 -7.61 0.84 -12.47
CA THR A 167 -7.81 -0.25 -13.44
C THR A 167 -6.52 -1.05 -13.70
N ALA A 168 -5.37 -0.38 -13.77
CA ALA A 168 -4.07 -1.03 -14.03
C ALA A 168 -3.59 -1.93 -12.88
N ALA A 169 -4.12 -1.72 -11.68
CA ALA A 169 -3.76 -2.49 -10.50
C ALA A 169 -4.71 -3.67 -10.24
N LEU A 170 -5.87 -3.72 -10.92
CA LEU A 170 -6.90 -4.73 -10.66
C LEU A 170 -6.42 -6.13 -11.11
N ILE A 171 -6.68 -7.14 -10.28
CA ILE A 171 -6.36 -8.55 -10.56
C ILE A 171 -7.62 -9.27 -11.02
N ALA A 172 -7.50 -10.02 -12.13
CA ALA A 172 -8.58 -10.86 -12.64
C ALA A 172 -9.01 -11.92 -11.61
N GLN A 173 -10.29 -12.18 -11.53
CA GLN A 173 -10.87 -13.20 -10.63
C GLN A 173 -11.47 -14.35 -11.46
N GLU A 174 -11.02 -15.59 -11.15
CA GLU A 174 -11.43 -16.82 -11.85
C GLU A 174 -12.19 -17.79 -10.94
#